data_779e22a6a61fe5250edb0ef1dfce8fbd
#
_entry.id   779e22a6a61fe5250edb0ef1dfce8fbd
#
_cell.length_a   1.000
_cell.length_b   1.000
_cell.length_c   1.000
_cell.angle_alpha   90.00
_cell.angle_beta   90.00
_cell.angle_gamma   90.00
#
_symmetry.space_group_name_H-M   'P 1'
#
loop_
_entity.id
_entity.type
_entity.pdbx_description
1 polymer ?
#
loop_
_entity_poly.entity_id
_entity_poly.type
_entity_poly.pdbx_seq_one_letter_code
_entity_poly.pdbx_strand_id
1 'polypeptide(L)'
;MSPVTLYKRQRQVLTFISQFIQKNNTSPTLQEIADAMELSSLATVHEHLSALEKKGLIKRYEGVVRGIEVLTDLIDTSMQGIELPLIGYIAAGQPIEAIENSLETVMVSADLVSKTKRCYVLQVKGDSMIEQGIFDGDYVIIQQQNTANDGDIVVALLDSGFATLKSIYHEKNGKIRLQPANSKMDPIYVDPEELQVQGKVTGVVRKYLN
;
A
#
# COMPACT_ATOMS: atom_id res chain seq x y z
N MET A 1 19.88 7.97 -2.83
CA MET A 1 20.28 6.87 -3.75
C MET A 1 19.24 6.76 -4.84
N SER A 2 19.64 6.70 -6.10
CA SER A 2 18.67 6.49 -7.20
C SER A 2 18.06 5.08 -7.09
N PRO A 3 16.76 4.90 -7.35
CA PRO A 3 16.13 3.59 -7.27
C PRO A 3 16.79 2.62 -8.27
N VAL A 4 17.17 1.45 -7.80
CA VAL A 4 17.78 0.41 -8.64
C VAL A 4 16.70 -0.20 -9.54
N THR A 5 16.80 0.01 -10.84
CA THR A 5 15.84 -0.56 -11.81
C THR A 5 16.13 -2.05 -12.00
N LEU A 6 15.14 -2.89 -11.69
CA LEU A 6 15.18 -4.33 -11.90
C LEU A 6 14.27 -4.75 -13.06
N TYR A 7 14.80 -5.56 -13.99
CA TYR A 7 13.97 -6.22 -15.00
C TYR A 7 13.12 -7.31 -14.35
N LYS A 8 11.98 -7.63 -14.97
CA LYS A 8 10.98 -8.56 -14.43
C LYS A 8 11.60 -9.89 -13.95
N ARG A 9 12.46 -10.53 -14.76
CA ARG A 9 13.13 -11.78 -14.41
C ARG A 9 14.13 -11.65 -13.26
N GLN A 10 14.91 -10.57 -13.23
CA GLN A 10 15.84 -10.30 -12.12
C GLN A 10 15.11 -10.16 -10.79
N ARG A 11 13.96 -9.48 -10.81
CA ARG A 11 13.08 -9.34 -9.66
C ARG A 11 12.57 -10.69 -9.17
N GLN A 12 12.06 -11.54 -10.08
CA GLN A 12 11.57 -12.88 -9.74
C GLN A 12 12.66 -13.73 -9.07
N VAL A 13 13.88 -13.74 -9.63
CA VAL A 13 15.03 -14.47 -9.06
C VAL A 13 15.37 -13.96 -7.67
N LEU A 14 15.45 -12.66 -7.48
CA LEU A 14 15.77 -12.04 -6.19
C LEU A 14 14.71 -12.38 -5.13
N THR A 15 13.42 -12.27 -5.49
CA THR A 15 12.29 -12.61 -4.60
C THR A 15 12.35 -14.08 -4.18
N PHE A 16 12.58 -14.99 -5.14
CA PHE A 16 12.71 -16.42 -4.84
C PHE A 16 13.85 -16.71 -3.85
N ILE A 17 15.06 -16.14 -4.10
CA ILE A 17 16.22 -16.32 -3.21
C ILE A 17 15.88 -15.89 -1.78
N SER A 18 15.23 -14.75 -1.62
CA SER A 18 14.89 -14.21 -0.31
C SER A 18 13.85 -15.05 0.42
N GLN A 19 12.80 -15.45 -0.27
CA GLN A 19 11.76 -16.33 0.30
C GLN A 19 12.36 -17.69 0.68
N PHE A 20 13.27 -18.22 -0.15
CA PHE A 20 13.95 -19.48 0.15
C PHE A 20 14.80 -19.38 1.42
N ILE A 21 15.58 -18.29 1.56
CA ILE A 21 16.41 -18.04 2.75
C ILE A 21 15.53 -17.89 4.00
N GLN A 22 14.44 -17.13 3.91
CA GLN A 22 13.51 -16.96 5.04
C GLN A 22 12.88 -18.27 5.49
N LYS A 23 12.53 -19.15 4.54
CA LYS A 23 11.87 -20.43 4.83
C LYS A 23 12.82 -21.50 5.32
N ASN A 24 14.04 -21.56 4.76
CA ASN A 24 14.97 -22.67 4.94
C ASN A 24 16.20 -22.31 5.78
N ASN A 25 16.37 -21.05 6.20
CA ASN A 25 17.56 -20.50 6.87
C ASN A 25 18.87 -20.75 6.11
N THR A 26 18.82 -20.98 4.80
CA THR A 26 19.98 -21.19 3.93
C THR A 26 19.64 -20.72 2.52
N SER A 27 20.65 -20.31 1.73
CA SER A 27 20.41 -19.88 0.36
C SER A 27 20.13 -21.05 -0.58
N PRO A 28 19.38 -20.83 -1.68
CA PRO A 28 19.17 -21.86 -2.69
C PRO A 28 20.45 -22.15 -3.49
N THR A 29 20.52 -23.36 -4.05
CA THR A 29 21.50 -23.72 -5.07
C THR A 29 21.12 -23.14 -6.43
N LEU A 30 22.05 -23.11 -7.37
CA LEU A 30 21.77 -22.69 -8.75
C LEU A 30 20.70 -23.57 -9.43
N GLN A 31 20.69 -24.88 -9.10
CA GLN A 31 19.70 -25.80 -9.64
C GLN A 31 18.29 -25.50 -9.09
N GLU A 32 18.16 -25.27 -7.78
CA GLU A 32 16.90 -24.91 -7.16
C GLU A 32 16.34 -23.59 -7.74
N ILE A 33 17.22 -22.63 -8.08
CA ILE A 33 16.81 -21.39 -8.76
C ILE A 33 16.35 -21.69 -10.18
N ALA A 34 17.09 -22.53 -10.94
CA ALA A 34 16.74 -22.89 -12.30
C ALA A 34 15.37 -23.57 -12.35
N ASP A 35 15.15 -24.55 -11.48
CA ASP A 35 13.90 -25.31 -11.39
C ASP A 35 12.72 -24.41 -11.02
N ALA A 36 12.88 -23.56 -10.03
CA ALA A 36 11.83 -22.62 -9.59
C ALA A 36 11.49 -21.54 -10.63
N MET A 37 12.46 -21.16 -11.47
CA MET A 37 12.28 -20.16 -12.52
C MET A 37 11.96 -20.78 -13.88
N GLU A 38 11.83 -22.11 -13.96
CA GLU A 38 11.63 -22.86 -15.22
C GLU A 38 12.70 -22.53 -16.27
N LEU A 39 13.97 -22.42 -15.83
CA LEU A 39 15.10 -22.13 -16.69
C LEU A 39 15.80 -23.43 -17.09
N SER A 40 16.00 -23.61 -18.38
CA SER A 40 16.67 -24.80 -18.96
C SER A 40 18.19 -24.78 -18.82
N SER A 41 18.78 -23.65 -18.41
CA SER A 41 20.24 -23.47 -18.36
C SER A 41 20.70 -22.79 -17.08
N LEU A 42 21.69 -23.37 -16.42
CA LEU A 42 22.39 -22.74 -15.28
C LEU A 42 23.16 -21.48 -15.71
N ALA A 43 23.58 -21.37 -16.99
CA ALA A 43 24.22 -20.16 -17.50
C ALA A 43 23.29 -18.93 -17.38
N THR A 44 22.02 -19.10 -17.68
CA THR A 44 21.01 -18.02 -17.53
C THR A 44 20.82 -17.62 -16.06
N VAL A 45 20.87 -18.59 -15.14
CA VAL A 45 20.84 -18.30 -13.70
C VAL A 45 22.06 -17.46 -13.31
N HIS A 46 23.25 -17.85 -13.77
CA HIS A 46 24.49 -17.10 -13.55
C HIS A 46 24.41 -15.67 -14.08
N GLU A 47 23.84 -15.45 -15.24
CA GLU A 47 23.65 -14.09 -15.81
C GLU A 47 22.75 -13.22 -14.91
N HIS A 48 21.63 -13.79 -14.47
CA HIS A 48 20.72 -13.06 -13.56
C HIS A 48 21.39 -12.74 -12.23
N LEU A 49 22.10 -13.70 -11.62
CA LEU A 49 22.83 -13.49 -10.37
C LEU A 49 23.95 -12.45 -10.54
N SER A 50 24.72 -12.51 -11.64
CA SER A 50 25.77 -11.52 -11.91
C SER A 50 25.20 -10.12 -12.09
N ALA A 51 24.02 -9.99 -12.72
CA ALA A 51 23.36 -8.70 -12.84
C ALA A 51 22.85 -8.17 -11.49
N LEU A 52 22.34 -9.04 -10.61
CA LEU A 52 21.91 -8.67 -9.25
C LEU A 52 23.10 -8.26 -8.38
N GLU A 53 24.22 -8.97 -8.48
CA GLU A 53 25.45 -8.69 -7.75
C GLU A 53 26.08 -7.35 -8.18
N LYS A 54 26.15 -7.09 -9.49
CA LYS A 54 26.58 -5.77 -10.04
C LYS A 54 25.72 -4.60 -9.56
N LYS A 55 24.46 -4.87 -9.25
CA LYS A 55 23.52 -3.89 -8.70
C LYS A 55 23.60 -3.76 -7.18
N GLY A 56 24.48 -4.54 -6.52
CA GLY A 56 24.67 -4.52 -5.06
C GLY A 56 23.52 -5.11 -4.26
N LEU A 57 22.68 -5.97 -4.89
CA LEU A 57 21.50 -6.56 -4.25
C LEU A 57 21.78 -7.91 -3.61
N ILE A 58 22.79 -8.63 -4.12
CA ILE A 58 23.27 -9.88 -3.56
C ILE A 58 24.80 -9.88 -3.55
N LYS A 59 25.37 -10.76 -2.73
CA LYS A 59 26.78 -11.16 -2.74
C LYS A 59 26.87 -12.66 -2.94
N ARG A 60 27.82 -13.10 -3.78
CA ARG A 60 28.10 -14.53 -3.98
C ARG A 60 29.45 -14.89 -3.39
N TYR A 61 29.52 -16.02 -2.74
CA TYR A 61 30.75 -16.58 -2.21
C TYR A 61 31.21 -17.73 -3.11
N GLU A 62 32.36 -17.54 -3.75
CA GLU A 62 32.92 -18.53 -4.68
C GLU A 62 33.27 -19.84 -3.94
N GLY A 63 33.05 -20.98 -4.59
CA GLY A 63 33.30 -22.30 -4.04
C GLY A 63 32.30 -22.80 -2.99
N VAL A 64 31.28 -22.00 -2.67
CA VAL A 64 30.23 -22.37 -1.71
C VAL A 64 28.93 -22.68 -2.43
N VAL A 65 28.45 -23.95 -2.30
CA VAL A 65 27.23 -24.42 -2.99
C VAL A 65 25.99 -23.59 -2.66
N ARG A 66 25.88 -23.11 -1.42
CA ARG A 66 24.79 -22.25 -0.91
C ARG A 66 25.36 -20.89 -0.48
N GLY A 67 26.13 -20.27 -1.37
CA GLY A 67 26.89 -19.05 -1.10
C GLY A 67 26.26 -17.78 -1.64
N ILE A 68 24.94 -17.61 -1.54
CA ILE A 68 24.26 -16.39 -1.94
C ILE A 68 23.77 -15.66 -0.69
N GLU A 69 24.24 -14.46 -0.49
CA GLU A 69 23.78 -13.53 0.54
C GLU A 69 23.01 -12.39 -0.10
N VAL A 70 21.87 -12.06 0.46
CA VAL A 70 21.10 -10.89 0.04
C VAL A 70 21.56 -9.70 0.86
N LEU A 71 22.16 -8.69 0.19
CA LEU A 71 22.82 -7.54 0.82
C LEU A 71 21.86 -6.43 1.24
N THR A 72 20.60 -6.55 0.86
CA THR A 72 19.65 -5.48 1.08
C THR A 72 18.53 -5.96 1.96
N ASP A 73 18.31 -5.25 3.08
CA ASP A 73 16.99 -5.11 3.70
C ASP A 73 15.94 -4.55 2.71
N LEU A 74 16.35 -4.34 1.46
CA LEU A 74 15.59 -3.84 0.30
C LEU A 74 14.83 -4.91 -0.49
N ILE A 75 14.84 -6.15 -0.04
CA ILE A 75 13.67 -6.98 -0.31
C ILE A 75 12.69 -6.57 0.76
N ASP A 76 12.39 -5.36 0.64
CA ASP A 76 11.28 -4.72 1.27
C ASP A 76 10.08 -5.66 1.04
N THR A 77 9.42 -6.02 2.11
CA THR A 77 8.08 -6.59 2.12
C THR A 77 7.10 -5.85 1.18
N SER A 78 7.52 -4.74 0.57
CA SER A 78 6.81 -4.00 -0.49
C SER A 78 6.49 -4.81 -1.75
N MET A 79 7.16 -5.97 -1.95
CA MET A 79 6.82 -6.88 -3.06
C MET A 79 5.85 -7.99 -2.68
N GLN A 80 5.64 -8.23 -1.41
CA GLN A 80 4.51 -9.01 -0.93
C GLN A 80 3.38 -8.02 -0.69
N GLY A 81 2.39 -8.04 -1.61
CA GLY A 81 1.15 -7.30 -1.35
C GLY A 81 0.63 -7.70 0.02
N ILE A 82 0.21 -6.72 0.79
CA ILE A 82 -0.49 -6.95 2.06
C ILE A 82 -1.98 -6.96 1.73
N GLU A 83 -2.67 -7.99 2.18
CA GLU A 83 -4.12 -8.03 2.09
C GLU A 83 -4.72 -7.18 3.21
N LEU A 84 -5.45 -6.14 2.82
CA LEU A 84 -6.22 -5.32 3.76
C LEU A 84 -7.72 -5.62 3.61
N PRO A 85 -8.45 -5.68 4.72
CA PRO A 85 -9.89 -5.90 4.66
C PRO A 85 -10.60 -4.70 4.01
N LEU A 86 -11.51 -4.97 3.09
CA LEU A 86 -12.47 -4.00 2.58
C LEU A 86 -13.66 -3.95 3.54
N ILE A 87 -13.77 -2.89 4.35
CA ILE A 87 -14.77 -2.84 5.42
C ILE A 87 -16.06 -2.10 5.04
N GLY A 88 -16.09 -1.41 3.89
CA GLY A 88 -17.30 -0.73 3.48
C GLY A 88 -17.11 0.26 2.35
N TYR A 89 -18.19 1.00 2.12
CA TYR A 89 -18.26 2.12 1.17
C TYR A 89 -18.29 3.43 1.93
N ILE A 90 -17.63 4.46 1.37
CA ILE A 90 -17.69 5.81 1.90
C ILE A 90 -18.27 6.76 0.88
N ALA A 91 -19.39 7.39 1.22
CA ALA A 91 -20.06 8.40 0.40
C ALA A 91 -20.23 9.68 1.20
N ALA A 92 -20.22 10.84 0.54
CA ALA A 92 -20.47 12.12 1.19
C ALA A 92 -21.91 12.16 1.72
N GLY A 93 -22.08 12.49 3.03
CA GLY A 93 -23.40 12.67 3.64
C GLY A 93 -24.19 11.39 3.88
N GLN A 94 -23.52 10.23 3.94
CA GLN A 94 -24.15 8.95 4.26
C GLN A 94 -23.33 8.23 5.36
N PRO A 95 -23.97 7.40 6.21
CA PRO A 95 -23.23 6.49 7.09
C PRO A 95 -22.27 5.63 6.26
N ILE A 96 -21.16 5.18 6.90
CA ILE A 96 -20.34 4.16 6.26
C ILE A 96 -21.20 2.92 6.08
N GLU A 97 -21.47 2.56 4.84
CA GLU A 97 -22.19 1.35 4.53
C GLU A 97 -21.22 0.18 4.70
N ALA A 98 -21.35 -0.53 5.83
CA ALA A 98 -20.54 -1.70 6.11
C ALA A 98 -20.88 -2.82 5.13
N ILE A 99 -19.85 -3.51 4.64
CA ILE A 99 -20.07 -4.75 3.87
C ILE A 99 -20.26 -5.87 4.90
N GLU A 100 -21.51 -6.27 5.13
CA GLU A 100 -21.82 -7.37 6.02
C GLU A 100 -21.16 -8.65 5.54
N ASN A 101 -20.38 -9.30 6.42
CA ASN A 101 -19.68 -10.56 6.15
C ASN A 101 -18.66 -10.52 5.00
N SER A 102 -18.08 -9.38 4.70
CA SER A 102 -17.06 -9.30 3.67
C SER A 102 -15.78 -10.00 4.11
N LEU A 103 -15.51 -11.13 3.48
CA LEU A 103 -14.19 -11.76 3.41
C LEU A 103 -13.34 -11.11 2.30
N GLU A 104 -13.84 -10.01 1.71
CA GLU A 104 -13.13 -9.33 0.63
C GLU A 104 -11.92 -8.60 1.17
N THR A 105 -10.79 -8.83 0.50
CA THR A 105 -9.53 -8.15 0.76
C THR A 105 -9.05 -7.44 -0.50
N VAL A 106 -8.29 -6.39 -0.29
CA VAL A 106 -7.60 -5.67 -1.37
C VAL A 106 -6.10 -5.83 -1.16
N MET A 107 -5.42 -6.37 -2.18
CA MET A 107 -3.98 -6.47 -2.20
C MET A 107 -3.37 -5.10 -2.45
N VAL A 108 -2.56 -4.62 -1.52
CA VAL A 108 -1.89 -3.31 -1.60
C VAL A 108 -0.40 -3.44 -1.38
N SER A 109 0.38 -2.48 -1.86
CA SER A 109 1.81 -2.46 -1.61
C SER A 109 2.12 -2.18 -0.13
N ALA A 110 3.10 -2.88 0.44
CA ALA A 110 3.42 -2.79 1.86
C ALA A 110 3.94 -1.40 2.29
N ASP A 111 4.47 -0.61 1.36
CA ASP A 111 4.91 0.77 1.59
C ASP A 111 3.75 1.75 1.84
N LEU A 112 2.52 1.38 1.44
CA LEU A 112 1.30 2.15 1.72
C LEU A 112 0.68 1.82 3.08
N VAL A 113 1.21 0.81 3.78
CA VAL A 113 0.63 0.27 5.02
C VAL A 113 1.53 0.57 6.21
N SER A 114 0.95 1.15 7.26
CA SER A 114 1.69 1.38 8.50
C SER A 114 2.10 0.07 9.17
N LYS A 115 3.35 -0.02 9.62
CA LYS A 115 3.85 -1.17 10.40
C LYS A 115 3.34 -1.20 11.85
N THR A 116 2.83 -0.07 12.35
CA THR A 116 2.47 0.12 13.77
C THR A 116 1.01 0.41 14.01
N LYS A 117 0.25 0.78 12.97
CA LYS A 117 -1.17 1.13 13.08
C LYS A 117 -2.01 0.20 12.21
N ARG A 118 -3.25 -0.03 12.62
CA ARG A 118 -4.21 -0.77 11.80
C ARG A 118 -4.51 -0.02 10.51
N CYS A 119 -4.58 -0.76 9.40
CA CYS A 119 -5.00 -0.23 8.11
C CYS A 119 -6.17 -1.07 7.57
N TYR A 120 -7.02 -0.41 6.83
CA TYR A 120 -8.16 -1.01 6.15
C TYR A 120 -8.46 -0.26 4.86
N VAL A 121 -9.36 -0.81 4.05
CA VAL A 121 -9.75 -0.22 2.78
C VAL A 121 -11.22 0.17 2.82
N LEU A 122 -11.54 1.31 2.21
CA LEU A 122 -12.90 1.72 1.87
C LEU A 122 -13.01 1.93 0.37
N GLN A 123 -14.16 1.61 -0.22
CA GLN A 123 -14.46 1.96 -1.60
C GLN A 123 -15.18 3.31 -1.62
N VAL A 124 -14.70 4.21 -2.48
CA VAL A 124 -15.24 5.57 -2.63
C VAL A 124 -16.53 5.52 -3.46
N LYS A 125 -17.55 6.21 -2.98
CA LYS A 125 -18.78 6.53 -3.75
C LYS A 125 -18.90 8.05 -3.91
N GLY A 126 -19.04 8.50 -5.14
CA GLY A 126 -19.21 9.91 -5.48
C GLY A 126 -17.93 10.63 -5.86
N ASP A 127 -18.05 11.93 -6.08
CA ASP A 127 -17.08 12.78 -6.78
C ASP A 127 -16.49 13.92 -5.94
N SER A 128 -16.65 13.87 -4.61
CA SER A 128 -16.25 14.97 -3.72
C SER A 128 -14.74 15.23 -3.64
N MET A 129 -13.90 14.32 -4.13
CA MET A 129 -12.43 14.40 -4.06
C MET A 129 -11.74 14.25 -5.43
N ILE A 130 -12.48 14.52 -6.52
CA ILE A 130 -12.00 14.32 -7.90
C ILE A 130 -10.79 15.18 -8.25
N GLU A 131 -10.71 16.40 -7.73
CA GLU A 131 -9.59 17.31 -8.00
C GLU A 131 -8.29 16.90 -7.28
N GLN A 132 -8.37 15.96 -6.32
CA GLN A 132 -7.22 15.26 -5.74
C GLN A 132 -7.00 13.87 -6.33
N GLY A 133 -7.66 13.56 -7.45
CA GLY A 133 -7.46 12.31 -8.18
C GLY A 133 -8.14 11.10 -7.56
N ILE A 134 -9.05 11.29 -6.58
CA ILE A 134 -9.86 10.22 -5.98
C ILE A 134 -11.24 10.25 -6.63
N PHE A 135 -11.61 9.16 -7.32
CA PHE A 135 -12.82 9.06 -8.11
C PHE A 135 -13.77 8.00 -7.54
N ASP A 136 -15.00 8.06 -8.01
CA ASP A 136 -15.99 7.01 -7.75
C ASP A 136 -15.46 5.62 -8.11
N GLY A 137 -15.67 4.64 -7.23
CA GLY A 137 -15.17 3.27 -7.39
C GLY A 137 -13.72 3.02 -6.95
N ASP A 138 -12.93 4.06 -6.64
CA ASP A 138 -11.57 3.89 -6.11
C ASP A 138 -11.58 3.22 -4.74
N TYR A 139 -10.48 2.52 -4.44
CA TYR A 139 -10.20 1.97 -3.12
C TYR A 139 -9.20 2.88 -2.40
N VAL A 140 -9.58 3.42 -1.25
CA VAL A 140 -8.70 4.24 -0.40
C VAL A 140 -8.18 3.42 0.77
N ILE A 141 -6.86 3.48 0.97
CA ILE A 141 -6.19 2.83 2.10
C ILE A 141 -6.22 3.80 3.27
N ILE A 142 -6.82 3.37 4.37
CA ILE A 142 -7.00 4.17 5.57
C ILE A 142 -6.08 3.65 6.68
N GLN A 143 -5.24 4.52 7.21
CA GLN A 143 -4.52 4.29 8.45
C GLN A 143 -5.37 4.77 9.61
N GLN A 144 -5.76 3.88 10.52
CA GLN A 144 -6.59 4.19 11.67
C GLN A 144 -5.87 5.12 12.64
N GLN A 145 -6.46 6.28 12.90
CA GLN A 145 -6.00 7.25 13.87
C GLN A 145 -7.12 8.28 14.16
N ASN A 146 -7.04 8.95 15.31
CA ASN A 146 -8.04 9.93 15.77
C ASN A 146 -7.58 11.38 15.63
N THR A 147 -6.41 11.61 15.06
CA THR A 147 -5.83 12.96 14.84
C THR A 147 -5.38 13.10 13.39
N ALA A 148 -5.40 14.33 12.89
CA ALA A 148 -4.92 14.64 11.54
C ALA A 148 -4.33 16.07 11.52
N ASN A 149 -3.46 16.33 10.57
CA ASN A 149 -2.91 17.67 10.32
C ASN A 149 -3.69 18.35 9.19
N ASP A 150 -3.57 19.68 9.12
CA ASP A 150 -4.17 20.46 8.03
C ASP A 150 -3.71 19.95 6.66
N GLY A 151 -4.68 19.75 5.79
CA GLY A 151 -4.47 19.22 4.45
C GLY A 151 -4.49 17.69 4.35
N ASP A 152 -4.50 16.97 5.46
CA ASP A 152 -4.67 15.51 5.42
C ASP A 152 -6.05 15.15 4.87
N ILE A 153 -6.10 14.10 4.03
CA ILE A 153 -7.38 13.51 3.61
C ILE A 153 -7.79 12.51 4.67
N VAL A 154 -8.95 12.72 5.26
CA VAL A 154 -9.44 11.92 6.39
C VAL A 154 -10.81 11.32 6.14
N VAL A 155 -11.06 10.20 6.79
CA VAL A 155 -12.41 9.69 7.06
C VAL A 155 -12.89 10.38 8.31
N ALA A 156 -13.87 11.25 8.16
CA ALA A 156 -14.49 12.03 9.21
C ALA A 156 -15.89 11.50 9.48
N LEU A 157 -16.16 11.10 10.73
CA LEU A 157 -17.49 10.75 11.22
C LEU A 157 -18.08 11.95 11.95
N LEU A 158 -19.26 12.37 11.55
CA LEU A 158 -20.02 13.46 12.16
C LEU A 158 -21.01 12.90 13.19
N ASP A 159 -21.37 13.70 14.19
CA ASP A 159 -22.37 13.34 15.22
C ASP A 159 -23.74 12.94 14.64
N SER A 160 -24.05 13.44 13.43
CA SER A 160 -25.22 13.00 12.66
C SER A 160 -25.16 11.53 12.23
N GLY A 161 -24.06 10.81 12.50
CA GLY A 161 -23.83 9.43 12.08
C GLY A 161 -23.30 9.30 10.64
N PHE A 162 -23.09 10.42 9.94
CA PHE A 162 -22.58 10.41 8.56
C PHE A 162 -21.06 10.43 8.55
N ALA A 163 -20.48 9.57 7.69
CA ALA A 163 -19.06 9.59 7.38
C ALA A 163 -18.80 10.27 6.05
N THR A 164 -17.65 10.93 5.94
CA THR A 164 -17.23 11.58 4.71
C THR A 164 -15.73 11.53 4.50
N LEU A 165 -15.29 11.58 3.26
CA LEU A 165 -13.88 11.71 2.87
C LEU A 165 -13.63 13.15 2.43
N LYS A 166 -12.78 13.88 3.16
CA LYS A 166 -12.47 15.30 2.92
C LYS A 166 -11.05 15.63 3.37
N SER A 167 -10.51 16.73 2.86
CA SER A 167 -9.33 17.34 3.49
C SER A 167 -9.73 18.12 4.74
N ILE A 168 -9.01 17.91 5.84
CA ILE A 168 -9.28 18.57 7.12
C ILE A 168 -8.42 19.82 7.28
N TYR A 169 -8.99 20.86 7.87
CA TYR A 169 -8.28 22.10 8.25
C TYR A 169 -8.83 22.64 9.57
N HIS A 170 -7.93 23.09 10.44
CA HIS A 170 -8.25 23.73 11.72
C HIS A 170 -8.32 25.24 11.52
N GLU A 171 -9.49 25.82 11.64
CA GLU A 171 -9.72 27.23 11.42
C GLU A 171 -9.37 28.07 12.66
N LYS A 172 -8.96 29.34 12.45
CA LYS A 172 -8.57 30.25 13.53
C LYS A 172 -9.70 30.54 14.55
N ASN A 173 -10.94 30.37 14.17
CA ASN A 173 -12.12 30.53 15.01
C ASN A 173 -12.46 29.30 15.86
N GLY A 174 -11.58 28.27 15.85
CA GLY A 174 -11.75 27.03 16.59
C GLY A 174 -12.58 25.97 15.89
N LYS A 175 -13.18 26.27 14.72
CA LYS A 175 -13.93 25.28 13.93
C LYS A 175 -13.02 24.42 13.10
N ILE A 176 -13.53 23.25 12.70
CA ILE A 176 -12.90 22.37 11.73
C ILE A 176 -13.61 22.54 10.39
N ARG A 177 -12.84 22.76 9.33
CA ARG A 177 -13.32 22.78 7.97
C ARG A 177 -12.97 21.46 7.29
N LEU A 178 -13.99 20.79 6.79
CA LEU A 178 -13.88 19.61 5.93
C LEU A 178 -14.07 20.07 4.47
N GLN A 179 -12.95 20.13 3.75
CA GLN A 179 -12.87 20.69 2.40
C GLN A 179 -13.03 19.58 1.36
N PRO A 180 -14.05 19.62 0.49
CA PRO A 180 -14.08 18.77 -0.69
C PRO A 180 -13.01 19.22 -1.70
N ALA A 181 -12.48 18.29 -2.45
CA ALA A 181 -11.66 18.56 -3.64
C ALA A 181 -12.51 18.46 -4.89
N ASN A 182 -13.55 19.26 -4.91
CA ASN A 182 -14.49 19.45 -6.01
C ASN A 182 -15.01 20.89 -5.92
N SER A 183 -14.67 21.70 -6.92
CA SER A 183 -15.04 23.14 -6.98
C SER A 183 -16.54 23.41 -7.03
N LYS A 184 -17.37 22.38 -7.28
CA LYS A 184 -18.83 22.46 -7.29
C LYS A 184 -19.46 22.19 -5.92
N MET A 185 -18.65 21.89 -4.89
CA MET A 185 -19.11 21.51 -3.55
C MET A 185 -18.60 22.49 -2.50
N ASP A 186 -19.47 22.89 -1.59
CA ASP A 186 -19.10 23.76 -0.48
C ASP A 186 -18.41 22.98 0.66
N PRO A 187 -17.50 23.62 1.37
CA PRO A 187 -16.90 23.04 2.59
C PRO A 187 -17.92 22.90 3.72
N ILE A 188 -17.70 21.90 4.58
CA ILE A 188 -18.49 21.66 5.78
C ILE A 188 -17.71 22.23 6.97
N TYR A 189 -18.36 23.05 7.79
CA TYR A 189 -17.79 23.60 9.03
C TYR A 189 -18.49 22.97 10.23
N VAL A 190 -17.71 22.38 11.13
CA VAL A 190 -18.21 21.73 12.34
C VAL A 190 -17.43 22.16 13.56
N ASP A 191 -18.01 22.02 14.73
CA ASP A 191 -17.28 22.15 15.98
C ASP A 191 -16.44 20.87 16.23
N PRO A 192 -15.26 20.98 16.88
CA PRO A 192 -14.38 19.82 17.09
C PRO A 192 -15.06 18.67 17.83
N GLU A 193 -16.06 18.96 18.65
CA GLU A 193 -16.82 18.01 19.46
C GLU A 193 -17.81 17.20 18.61
N GLU A 194 -18.22 17.73 17.45
CA GLU A 194 -19.15 17.11 16.52
C GLU A 194 -18.47 16.21 15.47
N LEU A 195 -17.12 16.08 15.55
CA LEU A 195 -16.31 15.39 14.58
C LEU A 195 -15.42 14.33 15.23
N GLN A 196 -15.43 13.12 14.68
CA GLN A 196 -14.46 12.10 15.01
C GLN A 196 -13.66 11.70 13.76
N VAL A 197 -12.34 11.90 13.79
CA VAL A 197 -11.45 11.36 12.76
C VAL A 197 -11.31 9.86 12.97
N GLN A 198 -11.68 9.06 11.97
CA GLN A 198 -11.58 7.59 11.97
C GLN A 198 -10.24 7.11 11.42
N GLY A 199 -9.60 7.91 10.56
CA GLY A 199 -8.31 7.62 9.98
C GLY A 199 -7.95 8.57 8.85
N LYS A 200 -6.69 8.43 8.40
CA LYS A 200 -6.08 9.21 7.33
C LYS A 200 -5.87 8.32 6.10
N VAL A 201 -6.10 8.87 4.92
CA VAL A 201 -5.74 8.22 3.63
C VAL A 201 -4.23 8.19 3.48
N THR A 202 -3.69 7.00 3.19
CA THR A 202 -2.27 6.79 2.91
C THR A 202 -2.01 6.40 1.45
N GLY A 203 -3.05 5.99 0.73
CA GLY A 203 -2.93 5.60 -0.66
C GLY A 203 -4.28 5.38 -1.34
N VAL A 204 -4.25 5.34 -2.67
CA VAL A 204 -5.41 5.05 -3.52
C VAL A 204 -5.04 3.91 -4.46
N VAL A 205 -5.94 2.95 -4.60
CA VAL A 205 -5.84 1.85 -5.56
C VAL A 205 -7.01 1.94 -6.53
N ARG A 206 -6.74 1.95 -7.81
CA ARG A 206 -7.76 1.93 -8.87
C ARG A 206 -7.63 0.68 -9.71
N LYS A 207 -8.75 -0.03 -9.87
CA LYS A 207 -8.84 -1.17 -10.78
C LYS A 207 -9.47 -0.71 -12.08
N TYR A 208 -8.79 -0.94 -13.19
CA TYR A 208 -9.37 -0.82 -14.53
C TYR A 208 -9.84 -2.22 -14.92
N LEU A 209 -11.16 -2.41 -14.92
CA LEU A 209 -11.76 -3.64 -15.45
C LEU A 209 -11.79 -3.50 -16.96
N ASN A 210 -11.10 -4.40 -17.66
CA ASN A 210 -11.22 -4.57 -19.11
C ASN A 210 -12.42 -5.45 -19.42
#